data_d54d9ba55bd096322617b29966bb998d
#
_entry.id   d54d9ba55bd096322617b29966bb998d
#
_cell.length_a   1.000
_cell.length_b   1.000
_cell.length_c   1.000
_cell.angle_alpha   90.00
_cell.angle_beta   90.00
_cell.angle_gamma   90.00
#
_symmetry.space_group_name_H-M   'P 1'
#
loop_
_entity.id
_entity.type
_entity.pdbx_description
1 polymer ?
#
loop_
_entity_poly.entity_id
_entity_poly.type
_entity_poly.pdbx_seq_one_letter_code
_entity_poly.pdbx_strand_id
1 'polypeptide(L)'
;PCIEFQMKRCSAPCTKNISKEEYMEDIEKSKDYLTSSKKNMVSNLKKAMKKASDELNYEKAADIRNRINQVEVINEKQAITPNGIDADIFSVEKVNNYAGICIVTIRDGKIRGTKTHLVKDAFLETKNNLYELAVFNFYSSKANLPKKIFFASPLNELYLIKKCIRDNISDSIIFPKTK
;
A
#
# COMPACT_ATOMS: atom_id res chain seq x y z
N PRO A 1 -27.53 -22.18 -2.55
CA PRO A 1 -26.36 -21.44 -2.01
C PRO A 1 -25.37 -22.38 -1.34
N CYS A 2 -24.09 -22.11 -1.46
CA CYS A 2 -23.00 -22.88 -0.84
C CYS A 2 -22.88 -22.59 0.66
N ILE A 3 -22.02 -23.34 1.36
CA ILE A 3 -21.79 -23.20 2.81
C ILE A 3 -21.32 -21.80 3.20
N GLU A 4 -20.57 -21.10 2.33
CA GLU A 4 -20.11 -19.72 2.58
C GLU A 4 -21.26 -18.73 2.73
N PHE A 5 -22.34 -18.93 1.98
CA PHE A 5 -23.55 -18.14 2.15
C PHE A 5 -24.25 -18.43 3.48
N GLN A 6 -24.34 -19.71 3.86
CA GLN A 6 -24.94 -20.09 5.15
C GLN A 6 -24.16 -19.52 6.33
N MET A 7 -22.82 -19.44 6.22
CA MET A 7 -21.95 -18.83 7.20
C MET A 7 -21.91 -17.29 7.15
N LYS A 8 -22.74 -16.65 6.32
CA LYS A 8 -22.78 -15.18 6.09
C LYS A 8 -21.45 -14.58 5.64
N ARG A 9 -20.62 -15.37 4.96
CA ARG A 9 -19.32 -14.92 4.40
C ARG A 9 -19.40 -14.56 2.91
N CYS A 10 -20.53 -14.88 2.26
CA CYS A 10 -20.75 -14.61 0.85
C CYS A 10 -22.19 -14.17 0.64
N SER A 11 -22.44 -13.21 -0.25
CA SER A 11 -23.78 -12.73 -0.64
C SER A 11 -24.44 -13.59 -1.71
N ALA A 12 -23.81 -14.71 -2.13
CA ALA A 12 -24.30 -15.68 -3.12
C ALA A 12 -24.67 -15.08 -4.49
N PRO A 13 -23.81 -14.32 -5.16
CA PRO A 13 -24.07 -13.76 -6.49
C PRO A 13 -24.27 -14.85 -7.54
N CYS A 14 -23.68 -16.04 -7.37
CA CYS A 14 -23.82 -17.17 -8.27
C CYS A 14 -25.25 -17.77 -8.31
N THR A 15 -26.04 -17.53 -7.27
CA THR A 15 -27.46 -18.00 -7.19
C THR A 15 -28.45 -16.84 -7.28
N LYS A 16 -27.96 -15.63 -7.67
CA LYS A 16 -28.78 -14.41 -7.82
C LYS A 16 -29.50 -13.97 -6.55
N ASN A 17 -28.95 -14.29 -5.37
CA ASN A 17 -29.52 -13.87 -4.08
C ASN A 17 -29.19 -12.41 -3.73
N ILE A 18 -28.39 -11.75 -4.55
CA ILE A 18 -28.06 -10.33 -4.46
C ILE A 18 -28.24 -9.70 -5.84
N SER A 19 -28.70 -8.47 -5.91
CA SER A 19 -28.78 -7.72 -7.16
C SER A 19 -27.38 -7.39 -7.69
N LYS A 20 -27.29 -7.07 -8.98
CA LYS A 20 -26.02 -6.67 -9.60
C LYS A 20 -25.50 -5.37 -9.00
N GLU A 21 -26.41 -4.44 -8.74
CA GLU A 21 -26.14 -3.12 -8.18
C GLU A 21 -25.55 -3.24 -6.75
N GLU A 22 -26.20 -4.00 -5.88
CA GLU A 22 -25.72 -4.25 -4.51
C GLU A 22 -24.35 -4.97 -4.51
N TYR A 23 -24.16 -5.95 -5.42
CA TYR A 23 -22.90 -6.64 -5.54
C TYR A 23 -21.77 -5.71 -6.03
N MET A 24 -22.05 -4.81 -6.95
CA MET A 24 -21.07 -3.80 -7.40
C MET A 24 -20.69 -2.82 -6.29
N GLU A 25 -21.64 -2.43 -5.42
CA GLU A 25 -21.31 -1.64 -4.22
C GLU A 25 -20.34 -2.37 -3.29
N ASP A 26 -20.51 -3.67 -3.09
CA ASP A 26 -19.62 -4.47 -2.26
C ASP A 26 -18.22 -4.60 -2.89
N ILE A 27 -18.14 -4.68 -4.22
CA ILE A 27 -16.86 -4.64 -4.95
C ILE A 27 -16.16 -3.28 -4.76
N GLU A 28 -16.88 -2.16 -4.90
CA GLU A 28 -16.29 -0.84 -4.70
C GLU A 28 -15.83 -0.63 -3.24
N LYS A 29 -16.61 -1.06 -2.25
CA LYS A 29 -16.19 -1.07 -0.83
C LYS A 29 -14.91 -1.89 -0.63
N SER A 30 -14.79 -3.03 -1.32
CA SER A 30 -13.62 -3.90 -1.26
C SER A 30 -12.40 -3.26 -1.92
N LYS A 31 -12.57 -2.60 -3.07
CA LYS A 31 -11.50 -1.80 -3.71
C LYS A 31 -11.04 -0.67 -2.80
N ASP A 32 -11.97 0.08 -2.24
CA ASP A 32 -11.67 1.14 -1.28
C ASP A 32 -10.88 0.61 -0.08
N TYR A 33 -11.23 -0.56 0.44
CA TYR A 33 -10.48 -1.20 1.51
C TYR A 33 -9.03 -1.51 1.13
N LEU A 34 -8.80 -1.96 -0.10
CA LEU A 34 -7.47 -2.35 -0.59
C LEU A 34 -6.61 -1.16 -1.02
N THR A 35 -7.23 -0.08 -1.49
CA THR A 35 -6.53 1.07 -2.10
C THR A 35 -6.48 2.31 -1.21
N SER A 36 -7.48 2.50 -0.36
CA SER A 36 -7.56 3.69 0.51
C SER A 36 -6.60 3.62 1.69
N SER A 37 -6.15 4.80 2.12
CA SER A 37 -5.46 4.89 3.40
C SER A 37 -6.41 4.54 4.54
N LYS A 38 -5.89 3.86 5.55
CA LYS A 38 -6.63 3.47 6.76
C LYS A 38 -7.42 4.63 7.38
N LYS A 39 -6.81 5.83 7.44
CA LYS A 39 -7.44 7.02 8.03
C LYS A 39 -8.73 7.38 7.31
N ASN A 40 -8.71 7.32 5.98
CA ASN A 40 -9.89 7.63 5.16
C ASN A 40 -11.00 6.58 5.37
N MET A 41 -10.62 5.30 5.41
CA MET A 41 -11.57 4.21 5.64
C MET A 41 -12.25 4.31 7.01
N VAL A 42 -11.47 4.46 8.09
CA VAL A 42 -12.02 4.62 9.46
C VAL A 42 -12.88 5.89 9.55
N SER A 43 -12.46 6.99 8.90
CA SER A 43 -13.26 8.22 8.83
C SER A 43 -14.62 7.99 8.16
N ASN A 44 -14.64 7.27 7.03
CA ASN A 44 -15.87 6.95 6.31
C ASN A 44 -16.79 6.03 7.12
N LEU A 45 -16.21 5.02 7.78
CA LEU A 45 -16.98 4.15 8.70
C LEU A 45 -17.57 4.94 9.88
N LYS A 46 -16.80 5.87 10.48
CA LYS A 46 -17.31 6.74 11.55
C LYS A 46 -18.46 7.63 11.09
N LYS A 47 -18.39 8.18 9.86
CA LYS A 47 -19.49 8.96 9.28
C LYS A 47 -20.73 8.08 9.04
N ALA A 48 -20.56 6.87 8.50
CA ALA A 48 -21.65 5.93 8.29
C ALA A 48 -22.28 5.47 9.60
N MET A 49 -21.49 5.24 10.65
CA MET A 49 -21.97 4.91 12.00
C MET A 49 -22.83 6.02 12.57
N LYS A 50 -22.36 7.27 12.46
CA LYS A 50 -23.11 8.43 12.93
C LYS A 50 -24.44 8.56 12.19
N LYS A 51 -24.44 8.45 10.86
CA LYS A 51 -25.66 8.49 10.04
C LYS A 51 -26.66 7.41 10.47
N ALA A 52 -26.23 6.16 10.66
CA ALA A 52 -27.08 5.08 11.13
C ALA A 52 -27.66 5.35 12.52
N SER A 53 -26.88 5.98 13.42
CA SER A 53 -27.35 6.41 14.74
C SER A 53 -28.38 7.53 14.66
N ASP A 54 -28.17 8.52 13.81
CA ASP A 54 -29.09 9.64 13.58
C ASP A 54 -30.42 9.17 12.97
N GLU A 55 -30.39 8.07 12.18
CA GLU A 55 -31.55 7.36 11.63
C GLU A 55 -32.19 6.37 12.65
N LEU A 56 -31.76 6.38 13.91
CA LEU A 56 -32.21 5.48 14.98
C LEU A 56 -31.99 3.99 14.69
N ASN A 57 -31.15 3.65 13.70
CA ASN A 57 -30.78 2.27 13.35
C ASN A 57 -29.58 1.82 14.19
N TYR A 58 -29.82 1.55 15.46
CA TYR A 58 -28.78 1.24 16.44
C TYR A 58 -28.07 -0.10 16.18
N GLU A 59 -28.77 -1.09 15.60
CA GLU A 59 -28.13 -2.37 15.24
C GLU A 59 -27.07 -2.17 14.16
N LYS A 60 -27.41 -1.45 13.09
CA LYS A 60 -26.46 -1.11 12.03
C LYS A 60 -25.30 -0.25 12.55
N ALA A 61 -25.59 0.68 13.44
CA ALA A 61 -24.52 1.50 14.07
C ALA A 61 -23.59 0.64 14.92
N ALA A 62 -24.10 -0.34 15.68
CA ALA A 62 -23.31 -1.27 16.47
C ALA A 62 -22.43 -2.18 15.59
N ASP A 63 -22.95 -2.69 14.48
CA ASP A 63 -22.19 -3.49 13.51
C ASP A 63 -21.02 -2.67 12.93
N ILE A 64 -21.29 -1.43 12.53
CA ILE A 64 -20.23 -0.55 11.99
C ILE A 64 -19.17 -0.26 13.06
N ARG A 65 -19.56 -0.03 14.31
CA ARG A 65 -18.62 0.15 15.44
C ARG A 65 -17.73 -1.08 15.62
N ASN A 66 -18.32 -2.27 15.59
CA ASN A 66 -17.56 -3.52 15.71
C ASN A 66 -16.56 -3.70 14.56
N ARG A 67 -16.93 -3.33 13.34
CA ARG A 67 -16.01 -3.31 12.18
C ARG A 67 -14.87 -2.32 12.37
N ILE A 68 -15.13 -1.12 12.89
CA ILE A 68 -14.08 -0.14 13.20
C ILE A 68 -13.09 -0.73 14.20
N ASN A 69 -13.55 -1.32 15.29
CA ASN A 69 -12.70 -1.95 16.30
C ASN A 69 -11.84 -3.08 15.71
N GLN A 70 -12.40 -3.94 14.86
CA GLN A 70 -11.65 -5.00 14.19
C GLN A 70 -10.54 -4.42 13.30
N VAL A 71 -10.83 -3.38 12.52
CA VAL A 71 -9.84 -2.69 11.69
C VAL A 71 -8.74 -2.05 12.54
N GLU A 72 -9.07 -1.46 13.68
CA GLU A 72 -8.10 -0.84 14.59
C GLU A 72 -7.18 -1.89 15.23
N VAL A 73 -7.71 -3.00 15.75
CA VAL A 73 -6.94 -4.10 16.38
C VAL A 73 -5.97 -4.76 15.40
N ILE A 74 -6.40 -5.08 14.18
CA ILE A 74 -5.52 -5.67 13.16
C ILE A 74 -4.35 -4.72 12.88
N ASN A 75 -4.60 -3.45 12.96
CA ASN A 75 -3.65 -2.42 12.62
C ASN A 75 -2.62 -2.12 13.71
N GLU A 76 -2.97 -2.20 15.00
CA GLU A 76 -2.04 -1.97 16.09
C GLU A 76 -0.86 -2.96 16.10
N LYS A 77 -1.13 -4.22 15.76
CA LYS A 77 -0.11 -5.28 15.73
C LYS A 77 0.93 -5.17 14.60
N GLN A 78 0.73 -4.25 13.64
CA GLN A 78 1.59 -4.14 12.44
C GLN A 78 2.29 -2.78 12.29
N ALA A 79 2.12 -1.85 13.22
CA ALA A 79 2.77 -0.54 13.13
C ALA A 79 4.27 -0.67 13.42
N ILE A 80 5.11 -0.34 12.43
CA ILE A 80 6.58 -0.32 12.57
C ILE A 80 7.05 1.08 12.96
N THR A 81 6.28 2.10 12.57
CA THR A 81 6.58 3.49 12.91
C THR A 81 5.37 4.21 13.49
N PRO A 82 5.53 4.99 14.59
CA PRO A 82 4.41 5.66 15.27
C PRO A 82 3.66 6.69 14.41
N ASN A 83 4.30 7.23 13.35
CA ASN A 83 3.83 8.42 12.64
C ASN A 83 3.20 8.16 11.26
N GLY A 84 2.83 6.93 10.94
CA GLY A 84 2.12 6.63 9.68
C GLY A 84 2.88 7.11 8.43
N ILE A 85 4.17 6.77 8.31
CA ILE A 85 5.01 7.17 7.18
C ILE A 85 4.65 6.37 5.94
N ASP A 86 4.46 7.07 4.81
CA ASP A 86 4.40 6.47 3.48
C ASP A 86 5.78 6.60 2.83
N ALA A 87 6.45 5.48 2.64
CA ALA A 87 7.79 5.45 2.10
C ALA A 87 8.06 4.16 1.31
N ASP A 88 8.97 4.25 0.34
CA ASP A 88 9.59 3.10 -0.28
C ASP A 88 11.10 3.13 0.00
N ILE A 89 11.66 1.98 0.35
CA ILE A 89 13.08 1.83 0.69
C ILE A 89 13.71 0.94 -0.36
N PHE A 90 14.75 1.42 -1.00
CA PHE A 90 15.54 0.67 -1.97
C PHE A 90 16.89 0.29 -1.37
N SER A 91 17.27 -0.97 -1.52
CA SER A 91 18.58 -1.50 -1.17
C SER A 91 19.17 -2.24 -2.36
N VAL A 92 20.44 -1.98 -2.65
CA VAL A 92 21.20 -2.68 -3.69
C VAL A 92 22.49 -3.17 -3.11
N GLU A 93 22.73 -4.48 -3.19
CA GLU A 93 23.99 -5.10 -2.82
C GLU A 93 24.57 -5.88 -3.98
N LYS A 94 25.89 -5.71 -4.19
CA LYS A 94 26.65 -6.43 -5.23
C LYS A 94 27.59 -7.45 -4.58
N VAL A 95 27.55 -8.66 -5.09
CA VAL A 95 28.47 -9.72 -4.72
C VAL A 95 28.96 -10.39 -6.00
N ASN A 96 30.22 -10.20 -6.30
CA ASN A 96 30.85 -10.72 -7.53
C ASN A 96 30.08 -10.23 -8.80
N ASN A 97 29.57 -11.17 -9.59
CA ASN A 97 28.82 -10.92 -10.82
C ASN A 97 27.30 -10.77 -10.61
N TYR A 98 26.83 -10.76 -9.38
CA TYR A 98 25.41 -10.67 -9.05
C TYR A 98 25.11 -9.38 -8.30
N ALA A 99 23.92 -8.85 -8.52
CA ALA A 99 23.38 -7.79 -7.69
C ALA A 99 21.99 -8.16 -7.17
N GLY A 100 21.81 -8.03 -5.87
CA GLY A 100 20.51 -8.16 -5.20
C GLY A 100 19.87 -6.78 -5.04
N ILE A 101 18.65 -6.62 -5.52
CA ILE A 101 17.84 -5.42 -5.35
C ILE A 101 16.68 -5.79 -4.43
N CYS A 102 16.54 -5.10 -3.30
CA CYS A 102 15.42 -5.26 -2.38
C CYS A 102 14.64 -3.95 -2.30
N ILE A 103 13.31 -4.04 -2.42
CA ILE A 103 12.40 -2.89 -2.36
C ILE A 103 11.36 -3.18 -1.29
N VAL A 104 11.33 -2.36 -0.25
CA VAL A 104 10.35 -2.45 0.85
C VAL A 104 9.37 -1.30 0.73
N THR A 105 8.08 -1.63 0.64
CA THR A 105 7.00 -0.64 0.57
C THR A 105 6.35 -0.46 1.93
N ILE A 106 6.30 0.77 2.42
CA ILE A 106 5.67 1.16 3.68
C ILE A 106 4.52 2.11 3.37
N ARG A 107 3.33 1.79 3.87
CA ARG A 107 2.15 2.65 3.79
C ARG A 107 1.47 2.72 5.17
N ASP A 108 1.09 3.92 5.60
CA ASP A 108 0.52 4.15 6.94
C ASP A 108 1.42 3.63 8.08
N GLY A 109 2.75 3.68 7.91
CA GLY A 109 3.72 3.17 8.89
C GLY A 109 3.88 1.65 8.93
N LYS A 110 3.33 0.90 7.97
CA LYS A 110 3.37 -0.56 7.91
C LYS A 110 4.05 -1.06 6.66
N ILE A 111 4.81 -2.15 6.77
CA ILE A 111 5.32 -2.85 5.61
C ILE A 111 4.13 -3.48 4.88
N ARG A 112 3.89 -3.05 3.65
CA ARG A 112 2.87 -3.59 2.76
C ARG A 112 3.40 -4.69 1.84
N GLY A 113 4.68 -4.65 1.56
CA GLY A 113 5.30 -5.68 0.74
C GLY A 113 6.81 -5.50 0.62
N THR A 114 7.45 -6.59 0.28
CA THR A 114 8.88 -6.64 -0.05
C THR A 114 9.03 -7.32 -1.41
N LYS A 115 9.77 -6.69 -2.32
CA LYS A 115 10.13 -7.27 -3.61
C LYS A 115 11.64 -7.42 -3.68
N THR A 116 12.09 -8.59 -4.11
CA THR A 116 13.51 -8.88 -4.29
C THR A 116 13.76 -9.30 -5.73
N HIS A 117 14.76 -8.70 -6.36
CA HIS A 117 15.20 -9.04 -7.72
C HIS A 117 16.69 -9.38 -7.70
N LEU A 118 17.06 -10.45 -8.36
CA LEU A 118 18.45 -10.82 -8.60
C LEU A 118 18.82 -10.45 -10.03
N VAL A 119 19.83 -9.60 -10.18
CA VAL A 119 20.43 -9.22 -11.47
C VAL A 119 21.67 -10.05 -11.66
N LYS A 120 21.75 -10.82 -12.74
CA LYS A 120 22.93 -11.55 -13.17
C LYS A 120 23.79 -10.66 -14.07
N ASP A 121 25.06 -10.98 -14.17
CA ASP A 121 26.03 -10.26 -15.02
C ASP A 121 26.14 -8.76 -14.70
N ALA A 122 26.01 -8.42 -13.39
CA ALA A 122 26.08 -7.06 -12.89
C ALA A 122 27.53 -6.54 -12.72
N PHE A 123 28.53 -7.19 -13.31
CA PHE A 123 29.95 -6.86 -13.11
C PHE A 123 30.28 -5.43 -13.51
N LEU A 124 29.80 -4.99 -14.66
CA LEU A 124 30.05 -3.64 -15.19
C LEU A 124 29.11 -2.57 -14.65
N GLU A 125 28.03 -2.97 -13.96
CA GLU A 125 27.05 -2.02 -13.45
C GLU A 125 27.53 -1.37 -12.15
N THR A 126 27.38 -0.04 -12.06
CA THR A 126 27.60 0.69 -10.80
C THR A 126 26.38 0.51 -9.88
N LYS A 127 26.58 0.67 -8.55
CA LYS A 127 25.43 0.68 -7.62
C LYS A 127 24.42 1.77 -8.00
N ASN A 128 24.88 2.94 -8.49
CA ASN A 128 24.01 4.03 -8.91
C ASN A 128 23.11 3.63 -10.08
N ASN A 129 23.67 3.04 -11.15
CA ASN A 129 22.89 2.56 -12.28
C ASN A 129 21.83 1.53 -11.89
N LEU A 130 22.19 0.62 -10.97
CA LEU A 130 21.24 -0.38 -10.45
C LEU A 130 20.11 0.25 -9.63
N TYR A 131 20.38 1.30 -8.87
CA TYR A 131 19.33 2.05 -8.18
C TYR A 131 18.42 2.79 -9.17
N GLU A 132 18.97 3.44 -10.21
CA GLU A 132 18.18 4.10 -11.25
C GLU A 132 17.27 3.12 -11.97
N LEU A 133 17.80 1.99 -12.39
CA LEU A 133 17.05 0.93 -13.05
C LEU A 133 15.94 0.38 -12.13
N ALA A 134 16.26 0.13 -10.86
CA ALA A 134 15.30 -0.36 -9.89
C ALA A 134 14.14 0.61 -9.66
N VAL A 135 14.45 1.89 -9.48
CA VAL A 135 13.46 2.96 -9.28
C VAL A 135 12.59 3.12 -10.50
N PHE A 136 13.18 3.21 -11.69
CA PHE A 136 12.45 3.37 -12.93
C PHE A 136 11.50 2.19 -13.18
N ASN A 137 12.00 0.96 -13.14
CA ASN A 137 11.19 -0.24 -13.35
C ASN A 137 10.08 -0.41 -12.30
N PHE A 138 10.35 -0.01 -11.05
CA PHE A 138 9.38 -0.17 -9.98
C PHE A 138 8.22 0.82 -10.10
N TYR A 139 8.47 2.04 -10.56
CA TYR A 139 7.44 3.08 -10.66
C TYR A 139 6.81 3.20 -12.05
N SER A 140 7.41 2.68 -13.11
CA SER A 140 6.86 2.75 -14.48
C SER A 140 5.45 2.13 -14.61
N SER A 141 5.08 1.22 -13.72
CA SER A 141 3.78 0.53 -13.73
C SER A 141 2.88 0.85 -12.52
N LYS A 142 3.25 1.81 -11.66
CA LYS A 142 2.54 2.07 -10.42
C LYS A 142 1.78 3.39 -10.41
N ALA A 143 0.50 3.31 -10.02
CA ALA A 143 -0.37 4.47 -9.82
C ALA A 143 -0.20 5.15 -8.44
N ASN A 144 0.24 4.42 -7.40
CA ASN A 144 0.36 4.92 -6.03
C ASN A 144 1.83 5.17 -5.66
N LEU A 145 2.22 6.43 -5.68
CA LEU A 145 3.56 6.89 -5.33
C LEU A 145 3.67 7.15 -3.82
N PRO A 146 4.84 6.89 -3.19
CA PRO A 146 5.09 7.23 -1.80
C PRO A 146 5.36 8.72 -1.62
N LYS A 147 5.20 9.20 -0.39
CA LYS A 147 5.62 10.57 -0.04
C LYS A 147 7.14 10.69 0.10
N LYS A 148 7.83 9.60 0.41
CA LYS A 148 9.28 9.58 0.65
C LYS A 148 9.92 8.37 0.00
N ILE A 149 11.14 8.54 -0.52
CA ILE A 149 11.97 7.44 -0.99
C ILE A 149 13.29 7.47 -0.22
N PHE A 150 13.68 6.32 0.33
CA PHE A 150 14.92 6.10 1.02
C PHE A 150 15.82 5.15 0.24
N PHE A 151 17.12 5.39 0.30
CA PHE A 151 18.14 4.50 -0.21
C PHE A 151 18.99 4.00 0.95
N ALA A 152 19.24 2.68 1.00
CA ALA A 152 19.99 2.04 2.09
C ALA A 152 21.49 2.41 2.07
N SER A 153 22.02 2.80 0.91
CA SER A 153 23.41 3.27 0.78
C SER A 153 23.45 4.70 0.32
N PRO A 154 24.46 5.50 0.74
CA PRO A 154 24.67 6.83 0.22
C PRO A 154 24.95 6.75 -1.29
N LEU A 155 24.30 7.60 -2.07
CA LEU A 155 24.43 7.66 -3.52
C LEU A 155 25.21 8.92 -3.90
N ASN A 156 26.28 8.75 -4.68
CA ASN A 156 27.11 9.86 -5.14
C ASN A 156 26.37 10.76 -6.15
N GLU A 157 25.41 10.20 -6.89
CA GLU A 157 24.68 10.86 -7.97
C GLU A 157 23.16 10.92 -7.71
N LEU A 158 22.77 11.16 -6.47
CA LEU A 158 21.38 11.28 -6.07
C LEU A 158 20.59 12.32 -6.90
N TYR A 159 21.31 13.30 -7.47
CA TYR A 159 20.71 14.31 -8.35
C TYR A 159 20.10 13.71 -9.62
N LEU A 160 20.79 12.77 -10.27
CA LEU A 160 20.29 12.10 -11.48
C LEU A 160 19.05 11.27 -11.20
N ILE A 161 19.08 10.51 -10.11
CA ILE A 161 17.90 9.72 -9.68
C ILE A 161 16.71 10.65 -9.37
N LYS A 162 16.93 11.74 -8.66
CA LYS A 162 15.91 12.75 -8.37
C LYS A 162 15.34 13.36 -9.64
N LYS A 163 16.20 13.73 -10.59
CA LYS A 163 15.78 14.26 -11.88
C LYS A 163 14.96 13.25 -12.65
N CYS A 164 15.42 12.02 -12.76
CA CYS A 164 14.70 10.94 -13.44
C CYS A 164 13.30 10.71 -12.85
N ILE A 165 13.18 10.72 -11.51
CA ILE A 165 11.89 10.54 -10.85
C ILE A 165 10.97 11.74 -11.09
N ARG A 166 11.47 12.97 -11.01
CA ARG A 166 10.69 14.19 -11.26
C ARG A 166 10.19 14.25 -12.70
N ASP A 167 11.09 14.05 -13.65
CA ASP A 167 10.79 14.18 -15.08
C ASP A 167 9.82 13.10 -15.59
N ASN A 168 9.85 11.90 -14.99
CA ASN A 168 9.12 10.74 -15.50
C ASN A 168 7.99 10.23 -14.59
N ILE A 169 7.97 10.64 -13.30
CA ILE A 169 7.09 10.00 -12.32
C ILE A 169 6.28 11.02 -11.50
N SER A 170 6.92 11.90 -10.74
CA SER A 170 6.25 12.93 -9.93
C SER A 170 7.21 13.91 -9.25
N ASP A 171 6.80 15.19 -9.20
CA ASP A 171 7.54 16.27 -8.51
C ASP A 171 7.37 16.27 -6.99
N SER A 172 6.39 15.56 -6.46
CA SER A 172 5.99 15.65 -5.05
C SER A 172 6.75 14.73 -4.09
N ILE A 173 7.72 13.95 -4.60
CA ILE A 173 8.43 12.95 -3.79
C ILE A 173 9.58 13.59 -3.01
N ILE A 174 9.64 13.33 -1.72
CA ILE A 174 10.71 13.81 -0.82
C ILE A 174 11.80 12.74 -0.70
N PHE A 175 13.06 13.18 -0.89
CA PHE A 175 14.25 12.35 -0.67
C PHE A 175 14.94 12.83 0.63
N PRO A 176 14.79 12.12 1.74
CA PRO A 176 15.46 12.45 2.96
C PRO A 176 16.98 12.33 2.79
N LYS A 177 17.74 13.26 3.38
CA LYS A 177 19.20 13.12 3.44
C LYS A 177 19.53 11.91 4.31
N THR A 178 20.26 10.95 3.77
CA THR A 178 20.97 9.95 4.58
C THR A 178 22.06 10.66 5.37
N LYS A 179 21.99 10.56 6.70
CA LYS A 179 23.09 11.01 7.57
C LYS A 179 24.25 10.03 7.50
#